data_299f3b5d60c463b7fde470a815d7a2e3
#
_entry.id   299f3b5d60c463b7fde470a815d7a2e3
#
_cell.length_a   1.000
_cell.length_b   1.000
_cell.length_c   1.000
_cell.angle_alpha   90.00
_cell.angle_beta   90.00
_cell.angle_gamma   90.00
#
_symmetry.space_group_name_H-M   'P 1'
#
loop_
_entity.id
_entity.type
_entity.pdbx_description
1 polymer ?
#
loop_
_entity_poly.entity_id
_entity_poly.type
_entity_poly.pdbx_seq_one_letter_code
_entity_poly.pdbx_strand_id
1 'polypeptide(L)'
;TLSFLLVSCFRFFADAGTRIVVLGSSTAAGAGVSDSNRAWVNQYRTYLQSIDPTNTVTNLAKGGYTTCAIMPTGTDPYNTGNHILEVDTERNITKALSLSPNAIIINMPTNDVSNGIPVATQMKHFATIIDLAKAAGVKVWITTSQPHNFGEKYDGPYNEEHQPDIWKQAARDQFKELTDSILNKYGEYALDFYTPIATEDGYSFIRPEYDSGDGVHLNDAAHDILFNIVKNANIPEIAGSTPVEISTTPIYINFGPAEAGLDSWNNVNNQASGYRVDMLNDSTGNATTVSIEITTGFT
;
A
#
# COMPACT_ATOMS: atom_id res chain seq x y z
N THR A 1 26.38 -29.92 42.64
CA THR A 1 25.09 -29.73 41.96
C THR A 1 25.34 -29.06 40.64
N LEU A 2 25.18 -29.82 39.57
CA LEU A 2 25.41 -29.35 38.19
C LEU A 2 24.13 -28.66 37.76
N SER A 3 24.13 -27.33 37.69
CA SER A 3 23.00 -26.57 37.13
C SER A 3 23.05 -26.63 35.62
N PHE A 4 22.09 -27.31 35.00
CA PHE A 4 21.92 -27.31 33.55
C PHE A 4 21.30 -25.99 33.15
N LEU A 5 22.06 -25.17 32.42
CA LEU A 5 21.56 -23.95 31.77
C LEU A 5 20.82 -24.37 30.48
N LEU A 6 19.48 -24.38 30.53
CA LEU A 6 18.68 -24.59 29.33
C LEU A 6 18.64 -23.24 28.57
N VAL A 7 19.49 -23.09 27.56
CA VAL A 7 19.44 -21.94 26.67
C VAL A 7 18.30 -22.19 25.68
N SER A 8 17.10 -21.76 26.07
CA SER A 8 16.00 -21.64 25.12
C SER A 8 16.28 -20.43 24.22
N CYS A 9 16.56 -20.71 22.95
CA CYS A 9 16.67 -19.65 21.93
C CYS A 9 15.27 -19.12 21.67
N PHE A 10 14.84 -18.12 22.44
CA PHE A 10 13.63 -17.37 22.14
C PHE A 10 13.94 -16.43 20.98
N ARG A 11 13.26 -16.62 19.85
CA ARG A 11 13.23 -15.59 18.81
C ARG A 11 12.27 -14.51 19.26
N PHE A 12 12.78 -13.40 19.71
CA PHE A 12 11.99 -12.21 19.96
C PHE A 12 11.81 -11.49 18.62
N PHE A 13 10.57 -11.37 18.20
CA PHE A 13 10.21 -10.51 17.09
C PHE A 13 9.77 -9.18 17.70
N ALA A 14 10.53 -8.11 17.50
CA ALA A 14 9.94 -6.80 17.63
C ALA A 14 8.95 -6.69 16.47
N ASP A 15 7.69 -6.48 16.77
CA ASP A 15 6.68 -6.25 15.75
C ASP A 15 6.94 -4.86 15.17
N ALA A 16 7.76 -4.81 14.13
CA ALA A 16 7.88 -3.58 13.36
C ALA A 16 6.58 -3.45 12.60
N GLY A 17 5.92 -2.32 12.77
CA GLY A 17 4.64 -2.05 12.12
C GLY A 17 4.67 -2.31 10.62
N THR A 18 3.51 -2.52 10.07
CA THR A 18 3.36 -2.81 8.64
C THR A 18 3.84 -1.63 7.78
N ARG A 19 4.71 -1.91 6.83
CA ARG A 19 5.21 -0.94 5.85
C ARG A 19 4.48 -1.13 4.54
N ILE A 20 3.71 -0.12 4.14
CA ILE A 20 2.96 -0.10 2.88
C ILE A 20 3.56 0.94 1.96
N VAL A 21 3.75 0.59 0.69
CA VAL A 21 4.15 1.53 -0.36
C VAL A 21 3.01 1.66 -1.37
N VAL A 22 2.68 2.89 -1.75
CA VAL A 22 1.68 3.18 -2.78
C VAL A 22 2.39 3.63 -4.05
N LEU A 23 2.20 2.89 -5.13
CA LEU A 23 2.53 3.28 -6.49
C LEU A 23 1.25 3.84 -7.14
N GLY A 24 1.33 4.99 -7.78
CA GLY A 24 0.10 5.57 -8.30
C GLY A 24 0.27 6.85 -9.09
N SER A 25 -0.86 7.42 -9.48
CA SER A 25 -0.94 8.69 -10.20
C SER A 25 -1.65 9.76 -9.38
N SER A 26 -2.33 10.70 -10.02
CA SER A 26 -2.92 11.90 -9.39
C SER A 26 -3.90 11.58 -8.27
N THR A 27 -4.72 10.56 -8.38
CA THR A 27 -5.69 10.17 -7.34
C THR A 27 -4.99 9.71 -6.05
N ALA A 28 -3.97 8.86 -6.16
CA ALA A 28 -3.16 8.48 -5.00
C ALA A 28 -2.30 9.64 -4.48
N ALA A 29 -1.91 10.57 -5.34
CA ALA A 29 -1.21 11.80 -4.93
C ALA A 29 -2.13 12.82 -4.25
N GLY A 30 -3.46 12.62 -4.30
CA GLY A 30 -4.44 13.48 -3.65
C GLY A 30 -4.92 14.66 -4.49
N ALA A 31 -4.89 14.56 -5.83
CA ALA A 31 -5.47 15.59 -6.69
C ALA A 31 -7.01 15.60 -6.54
N GLY A 32 -7.59 16.80 -6.51
CA GLY A 32 -9.03 17.04 -6.42
C GLY A 32 -9.57 17.22 -4.99
N VAL A 33 -8.79 16.89 -3.95
CA VAL A 33 -9.21 17.11 -2.56
C VAL A 33 -9.03 18.56 -2.12
N SER A 34 -9.85 18.99 -1.19
CA SER A 34 -9.79 20.34 -0.60
C SER A 34 -8.58 20.54 0.32
N ASP A 35 -8.11 19.48 0.96
CA ASP A 35 -6.94 19.43 1.85
C ASP A 35 -6.23 18.10 1.68
N SER A 36 -4.90 18.11 1.74
CA SER A 36 -4.09 16.90 1.55
C SER A 36 -4.45 15.76 2.51
N ASN A 37 -4.91 16.06 3.73
CA ASN A 37 -5.33 15.05 4.69
C ASN A 37 -6.62 14.32 4.26
N ARG A 38 -7.38 14.89 3.32
CA ARG A 38 -8.57 14.27 2.74
C ARG A 38 -8.23 13.26 1.65
N ALA A 39 -6.98 13.25 1.13
CA ALA A 39 -6.53 12.23 0.18
C ALA A 39 -6.60 10.83 0.81
N TRP A 40 -7.15 9.83 0.10
CA TRP A 40 -7.36 8.48 0.63
C TRP A 40 -6.07 7.85 1.21
N VAL A 41 -4.91 8.12 0.60
CA VAL A 41 -3.61 7.60 1.09
C VAL A 41 -3.25 8.20 2.45
N ASN A 42 -3.51 9.50 2.65
CA ASN A 42 -3.21 10.17 3.91
C ASN A 42 -4.21 9.79 5.01
N GLN A 43 -5.49 9.62 4.66
CA GLN A 43 -6.48 9.06 5.59
C GLN A 43 -6.08 7.65 6.03
N TYR A 44 -5.65 6.81 5.09
CA TYR A 44 -5.21 5.44 5.38
C TYR A 44 -3.95 5.40 6.24
N ARG A 45 -2.98 6.28 5.98
CA ARG A 45 -1.79 6.46 6.85
C ARG A 45 -2.19 6.81 8.27
N THR A 46 -3.05 7.82 8.44
CA THR A 46 -3.54 8.26 9.76
C THR A 46 -4.27 7.13 10.48
N TYR A 47 -5.12 6.40 9.77
CA TYR A 47 -5.83 5.24 10.30
C TYR A 47 -4.85 4.16 10.80
N LEU A 48 -3.88 3.75 9.99
CA LEU A 48 -2.91 2.72 10.37
C LEU A 48 -2.06 3.15 11.56
N GLN A 49 -1.62 4.41 11.60
CA GLN A 49 -0.86 4.96 12.73
C GLN A 49 -1.68 5.10 14.02
N SER A 50 -3.01 5.18 13.91
CA SER A 50 -3.89 5.13 15.09
C SER A 50 -4.02 3.73 15.70
N ILE A 51 -3.78 2.68 14.90
CA ILE A 51 -3.76 1.28 15.34
C ILE A 51 -2.38 0.96 15.93
N ASP A 52 -1.33 1.26 15.21
CA ASP A 52 0.06 1.09 15.62
C ASP A 52 0.90 2.26 15.06
N PRO A 53 1.47 3.12 15.93
CA PRO A 53 2.29 4.26 15.51
C PRO A 53 3.52 3.89 14.67
N THR A 54 3.95 2.64 14.68
CA THR A 54 5.09 2.15 13.89
C THR A 54 4.70 1.80 12.45
N ASN A 55 3.40 1.75 12.14
CA ASN A 55 2.92 1.56 10.78
C ASN A 55 3.32 2.73 9.86
N THR A 56 3.73 2.41 8.65
CA THR A 56 4.10 3.43 7.67
C THR A 56 3.38 3.24 6.34
N VAL A 57 3.01 4.36 5.70
CA VAL A 57 2.51 4.40 4.33
C VAL A 57 3.37 5.38 3.53
N THR A 58 4.23 4.86 2.66
CA THR A 58 5.05 5.67 1.76
C THR A 58 4.34 5.84 0.44
N ASN A 59 4.00 7.09 0.09
CA ASN A 59 3.32 7.40 -1.16
C ASN A 59 4.34 7.82 -2.23
N LEU A 60 4.55 6.98 -3.23
CA LEU A 60 5.39 7.24 -4.40
C LEU A 60 4.57 7.75 -5.61
N ALA A 61 3.26 7.96 -5.45
CA ALA A 61 2.40 8.44 -6.52
C ALA A 61 2.78 9.84 -7.00
N LYS A 62 2.58 10.10 -8.29
CA LYS A 62 2.76 11.42 -8.90
C LYS A 62 1.74 11.63 -10.01
N GLY A 63 1.14 12.83 -10.04
CA GLY A 63 0.17 13.19 -11.09
C GLY A 63 0.71 12.99 -12.50
N GLY A 64 -0.16 12.54 -13.40
CA GLY A 64 0.18 12.29 -14.80
C GLY A 64 0.84 10.92 -15.09
N TYR A 65 1.14 10.11 -14.07
CA TYR A 65 1.77 8.81 -14.29
C TYR A 65 0.83 7.83 -15.00
N THR A 66 1.43 7.09 -15.93
CA THR A 66 0.89 5.88 -16.54
C THR A 66 1.55 4.64 -15.92
N THR A 67 1.05 3.46 -16.25
CA THR A 67 1.69 2.19 -15.84
C THR A 67 3.15 2.09 -16.28
N CYS A 68 3.54 2.79 -17.36
CA CYS A 68 4.95 2.84 -17.82
C CYS A 68 5.87 3.46 -16.78
N ALA A 69 5.43 4.53 -16.10
CA ALA A 69 6.26 5.23 -15.13
C ALA A 69 6.67 4.37 -13.92
N ILE A 70 5.84 3.39 -13.57
CA ILE A 70 6.06 2.52 -12.41
C ILE A 70 6.66 1.15 -12.76
N MET A 71 7.01 0.92 -14.04
CA MET A 71 7.71 -0.29 -14.50
C MET A 71 9.11 -0.41 -13.86
N PRO A 72 9.72 -1.60 -13.86
CA PRO A 72 11.06 -1.80 -13.30
C PRO A 72 12.11 -0.87 -13.92
N THR A 73 13.06 -0.44 -13.09
CA THR A 73 14.25 0.28 -13.59
C THR A 73 14.94 -0.53 -14.69
N GLY A 74 15.23 0.12 -15.81
CA GLY A 74 15.83 -0.51 -17.00
C GLY A 74 14.82 -1.05 -18.00
N THR A 75 13.50 -0.88 -17.77
CA THR A 75 12.49 -1.11 -18.80
C THR A 75 12.61 -0.04 -19.90
N ASP A 76 12.57 -0.45 -21.16
CA ASP A 76 12.61 0.48 -22.29
C ASP A 76 11.38 1.42 -22.28
N PRO A 77 11.55 2.68 -22.71
CA PRO A 77 10.46 3.62 -22.85
C PRO A 77 9.34 3.11 -23.76
N TYR A 78 8.10 3.35 -23.38
CA TYR A 78 6.94 3.00 -24.18
C TYR A 78 6.59 4.13 -25.14
N ASN A 79 6.54 3.83 -26.45
CA ASN A 79 6.18 4.81 -27.47
C ASN A 79 4.71 4.62 -27.87
N THR A 80 3.87 5.62 -27.57
CA THR A 80 2.46 5.64 -27.99
C THR A 80 2.25 6.14 -29.42
N GLY A 81 3.32 6.55 -30.11
CA GLY A 81 3.27 7.27 -31.38
C GLY A 81 3.23 8.79 -31.22
N ASN A 82 2.59 9.28 -30.17
CA ASN A 82 2.51 10.71 -29.86
C ASN A 82 3.44 11.12 -28.70
N HIS A 83 3.70 10.18 -27.77
CA HIS A 83 4.48 10.42 -26.56
C HIS A 83 5.43 9.25 -26.31
N ILE A 84 6.61 9.58 -25.78
CA ILE A 84 7.53 8.60 -25.18
C ILE A 84 7.32 8.62 -23.69
N LEU A 85 6.92 7.50 -23.11
CA LEU A 85 6.61 7.35 -21.69
C LEU A 85 7.75 6.58 -21.03
N GLU A 86 8.44 7.26 -20.12
CA GLU A 86 9.62 6.73 -19.44
C GLU A 86 9.30 6.20 -18.04
N VAL A 87 10.18 5.36 -17.53
CA VAL A 87 10.16 4.89 -16.14
C VAL A 87 10.72 5.97 -15.22
N ASP A 88 10.04 6.25 -14.10
CA ASP A 88 10.61 7.09 -13.04
C ASP A 88 11.29 6.19 -12.00
N THR A 89 12.62 6.19 -11.99
CA THR A 89 13.43 5.32 -11.13
C THR A 89 13.28 5.61 -9.64
N GLU A 90 12.80 6.82 -9.27
CA GLU A 90 12.57 7.20 -7.87
C GLU A 90 11.17 6.86 -7.36
N ARG A 91 10.26 6.40 -8.27
CA ARG A 91 8.84 6.19 -7.95
C ARG A 91 8.25 4.92 -8.55
N ASN A 92 9.09 3.98 -8.98
CA ASN A 92 8.70 2.74 -9.64
C ASN A 92 8.72 1.53 -8.68
N ILE A 93 8.43 0.34 -9.23
CA ILE A 93 8.44 -0.90 -8.45
C ILE A 93 9.83 -1.22 -7.85
N THR A 94 10.93 -0.91 -8.57
CA THR A 94 12.29 -1.13 -8.05
C THR A 94 12.53 -0.27 -6.82
N LYS A 95 12.14 1.01 -6.87
CA LYS A 95 12.19 1.91 -5.71
C LYS A 95 11.29 1.43 -4.58
N ALA A 96 10.06 1.03 -4.88
CA ALA A 96 9.13 0.51 -3.88
C ALA A 96 9.72 -0.68 -3.11
N LEU A 97 10.29 -1.64 -3.82
CA LEU A 97 10.90 -2.84 -3.21
C LEU A 97 12.15 -2.50 -2.37
N SER A 98 12.94 -1.48 -2.77
CA SER A 98 14.09 -1.03 -1.98
C SER A 98 13.73 -0.48 -0.59
N LEU A 99 12.44 -0.13 -0.37
CA LEU A 99 11.92 0.31 0.93
C LEU A 99 11.49 -0.87 1.82
N SER A 100 11.72 -2.10 1.38
CA SER A 100 11.37 -3.34 2.09
C SER A 100 9.91 -3.34 2.59
N PRO A 101 8.89 -3.14 1.73
CA PRO A 101 7.51 -3.09 2.13
C PRO A 101 6.97 -4.48 2.50
N ASN A 102 5.95 -4.53 3.35
CA ASN A 102 5.12 -5.72 3.56
C ASN A 102 4.06 -5.85 2.46
N ALA A 103 3.56 -4.71 1.99
CA ALA A 103 2.56 -4.63 0.95
C ALA A 103 2.79 -3.45 0.02
N ILE A 104 2.33 -3.61 -1.22
CA ILE A 104 2.27 -2.52 -2.22
C ILE A 104 0.81 -2.36 -2.65
N ILE A 105 0.35 -1.11 -2.76
CA ILE A 105 -0.93 -0.78 -3.39
C ILE A 105 -0.64 -0.06 -4.70
N ILE A 106 -1.22 -0.54 -5.80
CA ILE A 106 -1.09 0.09 -7.12
C ILE A 106 -2.41 0.80 -7.44
N ASN A 107 -2.36 2.14 -7.65
CA ASN A 107 -3.51 2.95 -8.04
C ASN A 107 -3.17 3.79 -9.28
N MET A 108 -3.43 3.22 -10.46
CA MET A 108 -3.20 3.87 -11.76
C MET A 108 -4.55 4.18 -12.41
N PRO A 109 -5.11 5.38 -12.17
CA PRO A 109 -6.51 5.64 -12.49
C PRO A 109 -6.80 5.78 -13.99
N THR A 110 -6.29 6.83 -14.67
CA THR A 110 -6.90 7.21 -15.95
C THR A 110 -5.92 7.52 -17.07
N ASN A 111 -4.67 7.79 -16.75
CA ASN A 111 -3.71 8.34 -17.72
C ASN A 111 -3.33 7.37 -18.83
N ASP A 112 -3.35 6.07 -18.56
CA ASP A 112 -3.04 5.05 -19.57
C ASP A 112 -4.01 5.13 -20.74
N VAL A 113 -5.33 5.18 -20.46
CA VAL A 113 -6.36 5.32 -21.50
C VAL A 113 -6.21 6.66 -22.21
N SER A 114 -6.00 7.75 -21.49
CA SER A 114 -5.78 9.09 -22.06
C SER A 114 -4.54 9.17 -22.96
N ASN A 115 -3.52 8.34 -22.73
CA ASN A 115 -2.34 8.24 -23.59
C ASN A 115 -2.44 7.13 -24.66
N GLY A 116 -3.59 6.50 -24.80
CA GLY A 116 -3.82 5.47 -25.82
C GLY A 116 -3.10 4.14 -25.53
N ILE A 117 -2.80 3.84 -24.26
CA ILE A 117 -2.21 2.55 -23.87
C ILE A 117 -3.33 1.52 -23.78
N PRO A 118 -3.34 0.48 -24.63
CA PRO A 118 -4.39 -0.53 -24.63
C PRO A 118 -4.49 -1.27 -23.29
N VAL A 119 -5.70 -1.66 -22.89
CA VAL A 119 -5.97 -2.42 -21.66
C VAL A 119 -5.09 -3.65 -21.54
N ALA A 120 -4.90 -4.41 -22.64
CA ALA A 120 -4.02 -5.57 -22.66
C ALA A 120 -2.55 -5.24 -22.32
N THR A 121 -2.07 -4.04 -22.69
CA THR A 121 -0.72 -3.56 -22.34
C THR A 121 -0.66 -3.18 -20.86
N GLN A 122 -1.64 -2.45 -20.36
CA GLN A 122 -1.75 -2.11 -18.93
C GLN A 122 -1.74 -3.37 -18.06
N MET A 123 -2.51 -4.39 -18.44
CA MET A 123 -2.55 -5.67 -17.73
C MET A 123 -1.22 -6.45 -17.77
N LYS A 124 -0.42 -6.30 -18.83
CA LYS A 124 0.96 -6.84 -18.87
C LYS A 124 1.89 -6.08 -17.93
N HIS A 125 1.79 -4.75 -17.89
CA HIS A 125 2.58 -3.93 -16.96
C HIS A 125 2.26 -4.32 -15.52
N PHE A 126 0.99 -4.42 -15.14
CA PHE A 126 0.59 -4.88 -13.81
C PHE A 126 1.13 -6.28 -13.50
N ALA A 127 1.05 -7.22 -14.43
CA ALA A 127 1.59 -8.56 -14.23
C ALA A 127 3.10 -8.52 -13.94
N THR A 128 3.87 -7.77 -14.73
CA THR A 128 5.33 -7.62 -14.53
C THR A 128 5.66 -7.06 -13.15
N ILE A 129 4.95 -5.99 -12.73
CA ILE A 129 5.16 -5.33 -11.43
C ILE A 129 4.80 -6.29 -10.28
N ILE A 130 3.67 -6.97 -10.38
CA ILE A 130 3.17 -7.90 -9.36
C ILE A 130 4.07 -9.13 -9.25
N ASP A 131 4.57 -9.66 -10.37
CA ASP A 131 5.47 -10.83 -10.35
C ASP A 131 6.80 -10.51 -9.69
N LEU A 132 7.35 -9.30 -9.91
CA LEU A 132 8.54 -8.83 -9.20
C LEU A 132 8.30 -8.68 -7.70
N ALA A 133 7.18 -8.12 -7.30
CA ALA A 133 6.83 -7.99 -5.89
C ALA A 133 6.67 -9.37 -5.22
N LYS A 134 5.99 -10.30 -5.89
CA LYS A 134 5.83 -11.70 -5.42
C LYS A 134 7.17 -12.40 -5.28
N ALA A 135 8.09 -12.22 -6.25
CA ALA A 135 9.44 -12.79 -6.18
C ALA A 135 10.23 -12.26 -4.97
N ALA A 136 9.93 -11.03 -4.51
CA ALA A 136 10.47 -10.44 -3.30
C ALA A 136 9.68 -10.78 -2.02
N GLY A 137 8.66 -11.63 -2.09
CA GLY A 137 7.81 -11.99 -0.95
C GLY A 137 6.81 -10.91 -0.54
N VAL A 138 6.59 -9.89 -1.38
CA VAL A 138 5.71 -8.74 -1.10
C VAL A 138 4.34 -8.97 -1.73
N LYS A 139 3.27 -8.77 -0.94
CA LYS A 139 1.90 -8.83 -1.43
C LYS A 139 1.50 -7.53 -2.12
N VAL A 140 0.67 -7.63 -3.16
CA VAL A 140 0.26 -6.47 -3.94
C VAL A 140 -1.26 -6.42 -4.04
N TRP A 141 -1.82 -5.28 -3.69
CA TRP A 141 -3.19 -4.90 -3.98
C TRP A 141 -3.20 -3.96 -5.18
N ILE A 142 -4.15 -4.15 -6.06
CA ILE A 142 -4.33 -3.30 -7.23
C ILE A 142 -5.74 -2.71 -7.23
N THR A 143 -5.85 -1.40 -7.44
CA THR A 143 -7.15 -0.77 -7.60
C THR A 143 -7.61 -0.86 -9.06
N THR A 144 -8.91 -0.90 -9.28
CA THR A 144 -9.48 -0.57 -10.58
C THR A 144 -9.28 0.93 -10.87
N SER A 145 -9.42 1.31 -12.15
CA SER A 145 -9.40 2.73 -12.53
C SER A 145 -10.73 3.39 -12.17
N GLN A 146 -10.68 4.60 -11.65
CA GLN A 146 -11.88 5.44 -11.57
C GLN A 146 -12.38 5.85 -12.97
N PRO A 147 -13.64 6.26 -13.15
CA PRO A 147 -14.12 6.83 -14.41
C PRO A 147 -13.43 8.18 -14.73
N HIS A 148 -13.54 8.61 -15.99
CA HIS A 148 -13.03 9.88 -16.49
C HIS A 148 -13.99 10.44 -17.55
N ASN A 149 -14.35 11.72 -17.44
CA ASN A 149 -15.37 12.32 -18.30
C ASN A 149 -14.83 12.78 -19.67
N PHE A 150 -13.53 12.82 -19.90
CA PHE A 150 -12.88 13.27 -21.14
C PHE A 150 -13.33 14.67 -21.61
N GLY A 151 -13.49 15.60 -20.64
CA GLY A 151 -13.94 16.95 -20.90
C GLY A 151 -15.41 17.06 -21.29
N GLU A 152 -16.18 15.99 -21.16
CA GLU A 152 -17.63 15.97 -21.33
C GLU A 152 -18.31 16.20 -19.98
N LYS A 153 -19.34 17.04 -19.96
CA LYS A 153 -20.12 17.23 -18.74
C LYS A 153 -21.20 16.17 -18.69
N TYR A 154 -21.34 15.51 -17.54
CA TYR A 154 -22.48 14.62 -17.34
C TYR A 154 -23.77 15.42 -17.25
N ASP A 155 -24.67 15.18 -18.20
CA ASP A 155 -26.01 15.76 -18.28
C ASP A 155 -27.10 14.68 -18.40
N GLY A 156 -26.71 13.40 -18.10
CA GLY A 156 -27.57 12.22 -18.10
C GLY A 156 -28.60 12.21 -16.97
N PRO A 157 -29.31 11.08 -16.77
CA PRO A 157 -28.92 9.75 -17.24
C PRO A 157 -29.04 9.58 -18.78
N TYR A 158 -28.03 8.89 -19.33
CA TYR A 158 -27.98 8.56 -20.74
C TYR A 158 -28.76 7.28 -21.06
N ASN A 159 -29.28 7.19 -22.32
CA ASN A 159 -30.02 6.06 -22.85
C ASN A 159 -29.87 6.01 -24.39
N GLU A 160 -30.61 5.14 -25.09
CA GLU A 160 -30.51 5.00 -26.54
C GLU A 160 -30.89 6.29 -27.31
N GLU A 161 -31.77 7.15 -26.76
CA GLU A 161 -32.23 8.40 -27.39
C GLU A 161 -31.36 9.60 -27.01
N HIS A 162 -30.76 9.57 -25.82
CA HIS A 162 -29.86 10.59 -25.31
C HIS A 162 -28.51 9.94 -24.99
N GLN A 163 -27.57 10.08 -25.90
CA GLN A 163 -26.24 9.45 -25.82
C GLN A 163 -25.13 10.49 -25.71
N PRO A 164 -24.03 10.17 -24.96
CA PRO A 164 -22.83 10.98 -24.96
C PRO A 164 -22.05 10.87 -26.27
N ASP A 165 -20.97 11.64 -26.40
CA ASP A 165 -20.04 11.56 -27.53
C ASP A 165 -19.49 10.14 -27.71
N ILE A 166 -19.75 9.54 -28.87
CA ILE A 166 -19.40 8.13 -29.14
C ILE A 166 -17.90 7.86 -29.07
N TRP A 167 -17.06 8.84 -29.42
CA TRP A 167 -15.61 8.67 -29.40
C TRP A 167 -15.07 8.71 -27.96
N LYS A 168 -15.65 9.57 -27.14
CA LYS A 168 -15.32 9.65 -25.71
C LYS A 168 -15.90 8.44 -24.97
N GLN A 169 -17.07 7.95 -25.38
CA GLN A 169 -17.65 6.73 -24.83
C GLN A 169 -16.72 5.53 -25.04
N ALA A 170 -16.16 5.36 -26.23
CA ALA A 170 -15.21 4.29 -26.50
C ALA A 170 -13.95 4.36 -25.60
N ALA A 171 -13.55 5.55 -25.17
CA ALA A 171 -12.49 5.71 -24.18
C ALA A 171 -12.97 5.35 -22.75
N ARG A 172 -14.20 5.73 -22.37
CA ARG A 172 -14.78 5.36 -21.07
C ARG A 172 -14.99 3.85 -20.94
N ASP A 173 -15.40 3.17 -22.02
CA ASP A 173 -15.60 1.72 -22.04
C ASP A 173 -14.33 0.94 -21.69
N GLN A 174 -13.14 1.50 -21.99
CA GLN A 174 -11.87 0.90 -21.60
C GLN A 174 -11.66 0.84 -20.08
N PHE A 175 -12.23 1.77 -19.33
CA PHE A 175 -12.16 1.70 -17.85
C PHE A 175 -13.00 0.55 -17.32
N LYS A 176 -14.16 0.29 -17.93
CA LYS A 176 -14.97 -0.87 -17.57
C LYS A 176 -14.26 -2.19 -17.94
N GLU A 177 -13.68 -2.27 -19.14
CA GLU A 177 -12.88 -3.42 -19.57
C GLU A 177 -11.70 -3.67 -18.63
N LEU A 178 -10.99 -2.61 -18.24
CA LEU A 178 -9.87 -2.69 -17.31
C LEU A 178 -10.34 -3.12 -15.92
N THR A 179 -11.45 -2.58 -15.44
CA THR A 179 -12.07 -2.95 -14.17
C THR A 179 -12.40 -4.45 -14.13
N ASP A 180 -13.14 -4.94 -15.13
CA ASP A 180 -13.50 -6.35 -15.23
C ASP A 180 -12.24 -7.23 -15.30
N SER A 181 -11.21 -6.80 -16.03
CA SER A 181 -9.94 -7.52 -16.16
C SER A 181 -9.18 -7.60 -14.84
N ILE A 182 -9.13 -6.50 -14.07
CA ILE A 182 -8.46 -6.45 -12.77
C ILE A 182 -9.20 -7.31 -11.74
N LEU A 183 -10.52 -7.13 -11.62
CA LEU A 183 -11.34 -7.87 -10.66
C LEU A 183 -11.28 -9.38 -10.91
N ASN A 184 -11.42 -9.79 -12.17
CA ASN A 184 -11.36 -11.21 -12.55
C ASN A 184 -9.99 -11.84 -12.32
N LYS A 185 -8.90 -11.09 -12.58
CA LYS A 185 -7.54 -11.64 -12.51
C LYS A 185 -6.97 -11.67 -11.09
N TYR A 186 -7.27 -10.66 -10.28
CA TYR A 186 -6.61 -10.46 -8.98
C TYR A 186 -7.53 -10.75 -7.78
N GLY A 187 -8.84 -10.89 -7.98
CA GLY A 187 -9.79 -11.36 -6.96
C GLY A 187 -9.70 -10.57 -5.65
N GLU A 188 -9.41 -11.22 -4.56
CA GLU A 188 -9.30 -10.62 -3.21
C GLU A 188 -8.21 -9.53 -3.09
N TYR A 189 -7.26 -9.51 -4.01
CA TYR A 189 -6.22 -8.48 -4.10
C TYR A 189 -6.61 -7.31 -5.02
N ALA A 190 -7.79 -7.32 -5.60
CA ALA A 190 -8.35 -6.22 -6.37
C ALA A 190 -9.25 -5.32 -5.50
N LEU A 191 -9.07 -4.01 -5.61
CA LEU A 191 -9.84 -2.99 -4.90
C LEU A 191 -10.69 -2.22 -5.91
N ASP A 192 -12.00 -2.33 -5.81
CA ASP A 192 -12.90 -1.70 -6.78
C ASP A 192 -13.12 -0.21 -6.49
N PHE A 193 -12.35 0.63 -7.15
CA PHE A 193 -12.48 2.08 -7.13
C PHE A 193 -13.42 2.61 -8.23
N TYR A 194 -13.80 1.76 -9.18
CA TYR A 194 -14.63 2.15 -10.30
C TYR A 194 -16.13 2.16 -9.97
N THR A 195 -16.64 1.02 -9.56
CA THR A 195 -18.11 0.83 -9.41
C THR A 195 -18.78 1.84 -8.49
N PRO A 196 -18.25 2.20 -7.31
CA PRO A 196 -18.92 3.17 -6.45
C PRO A 196 -18.86 4.61 -6.95
N ILE A 197 -17.96 4.90 -7.89
CA ILE A 197 -17.74 6.26 -8.42
C ILE A 197 -18.39 6.47 -9.78
N ALA A 198 -18.57 5.41 -10.58
CA ALA A 198 -19.17 5.48 -11.91
C ALA A 198 -20.68 5.70 -11.85
N THR A 199 -21.25 6.39 -12.85
CA THR A 199 -22.69 6.46 -13.05
C THR A 199 -23.28 5.08 -13.34
N GLU A 200 -24.53 4.85 -12.94
CA GLU A 200 -25.20 3.54 -13.06
C GLU A 200 -25.88 3.33 -14.42
N ASP A 201 -25.87 4.34 -15.28
CA ASP A 201 -26.48 4.29 -16.61
C ASP A 201 -25.66 3.50 -17.65
N GLY A 202 -24.48 3.00 -17.25
CA GLY A 202 -23.59 2.21 -18.10
C GLY A 202 -22.62 3.03 -18.96
N TYR A 203 -22.67 4.35 -18.89
CA TYR A 203 -21.82 5.25 -19.70
C TYR A 203 -20.54 5.71 -19.01
N SER A 204 -20.33 5.30 -17.77
CA SER A 204 -19.03 5.39 -17.07
C SER A 204 -18.51 6.81 -16.83
N PHE A 205 -19.40 7.74 -16.55
CA PHE A 205 -19.00 9.06 -16.06
C PHE A 205 -18.67 9.01 -14.57
N ILE A 206 -17.90 9.99 -14.09
CA ILE A 206 -17.82 10.28 -12.65
C ILE A 206 -19.21 10.77 -12.21
N ARG A 207 -19.78 10.19 -11.15
CA ARG A 207 -21.00 10.71 -10.55
C ARG A 207 -20.77 12.16 -10.12
N PRO A 208 -21.71 13.09 -10.43
CA PRO A 208 -21.52 14.52 -10.17
C PRO A 208 -21.15 14.86 -8.72
N GLU A 209 -21.68 14.11 -7.75
CA GLU A 209 -21.38 14.28 -6.32
C GLU A 209 -19.94 13.90 -5.92
N TYR A 210 -19.18 13.23 -6.82
CA TYR A 210 -17.82 12.76 -6.60
C TYR A 210 -16.77 13.47 -7.45
N ASP A 211 -17.22 14.26 -8.44
CA ASP A 211 -16.35 15.05 -9.31
C ASP A 211 -15.78 16.24 -8.54
N SER A 212 -14.50 16.52 -8.66
CA SER A 212 -13.89 17.75 -8.14
C SER A 212 -14.23 18.99 -8.96
N GLY A 213 -14.87 18.79 -10.13
CA GLY A 213 -15.32 19.82 -11.06
C GLY A 213 -14.55 19.86 -12.38
N ASP A 214 -13.56 19.00 -12.58
CA ASP A 214 -12.77 18.93 -13.82
C ASP A 214 -13.06 17.68 -14.68
N GLY A 215 -13.91 16.79 -14.20
CA GLY A 215 -14.27 15.55 -14.88
C GLY A 215 -13.14 14.50 -14.91
N VAL A 216 -12.12 14.67 -14.09
CA VAL A 216 -10.94 13.81 -14.02
C VAL A 216 -10.65 13.37 -12.58
N HIS A 217 -10.55 14.36 -11.68
CA HIS A 217 -10.17 14.14 -10.30
C HIS A 217 -11.38 14.03 -9.38
N LEU A 218 -11.17 13.33 -8.30
CA LEU A 218 -12.19 13.03 -7.32
C LEU A 218 -12.16 14.03 -6.16
N ASN A 219 -13.32 14.41 -5.64
CA ASN A 219 -13.44 15.29 -4.49
C ASN A 219 -13.30 14.53 -3.16
N ASP A 220 -13.42 15.25 -2.03
CA ASP A 220 -13.28 14.70 -0.69
C ASP A 220 -14.21 13.51 -0.43
N ALA A 221 -15.48 13.60 -0.87
CA ALA A 221 -16.46 12.55 -0.64
C ALA A 221 -16.07 11.24 -1.34
N ALA A 222 -15.57 11.33 -2.56
CA ALA A 222 -15.06 10.18 -3.28
C ALA A 222 -13.81 9.60 -2.61
N HIS A 223 -12.87 10.44 -2.17
CA HIS A 223 -11.68 9.98 -1.45
C HIS A 223 -12.02 9.27 -0.12
N ASP A 224 -13.11 9.65 0.56
CA ASP A 224 -13.61 8.93 1.73
C ASP A 224 -14.10 7.51 1.36
N ILE A 225 -14.74 7.34 0.21
CA ILE A 225 -15.12 6.02 -0.31
C ILE A 225 -13.88 5.17 -0.60
N LEU A 226 -12.90 5.73 -1.33
CA LEU A 226 -11.67 5.01 -1.66
C LEU A 226 -10.90 4.59 -0.39
N PHE A 227 -10.81 5.48 0.59
CA PHE A 227 -10.22 5.18 1.90
C PHE A 227 -10.93 3.99 2.57
N ASN A 228 -12.27 3.99 2.61
CA ASN A 228 -13.03 2.91 3.24
C ASN A 228 -12.83 1.57 2.52
N ILE A 229 -12.71 1.54 1.21
CA ILE A 229 -12.40 0.33 0.43
C ILE A 229 -11.03 -0.22 0.85
N VAL A 230 -9.99 0.61 0.89
CA VAL A 230 -8.64 0.20 1.27
C VAL A 230 -8.60 -0.25 2.73
N LYS A 231 -9.27 0.46 3.62
CA LYS A 231 -9.38 0.12 5.04
C LYS A 231 -10.01 -1.27 5.24
N ASN A 232 -11.09 -1.56 4.52
CA ASN A 232 -11.83 -2.82 4.66
C ASN A 232 -11.10 -4.01 4.02
N ALA A 233 -10.03 -3.79 3.25
CA ALA A 233 -9.21 -4.85 2.68
C ALA A 233 -8.27 -5.52 3.70
N ASN A 234 -8.19 -5.04 4.94
CA ASN A 234 -7.38 -5.59 6.03
C ASN A 234 -5.94 -5.91 5.61
N ILE A 235 -5.32 -4.99 4.87
CA ILE A 235 -3.99 -5.19 4.27
C ILE A 235 -2.92 -5.56 5.31
N PRO A 236 -2.82 -4.93 6.49
CA PRO A 236 -1.82 -5.27 7.49
C PRO A 236 -1.94 -6.72 7.98
N GLU A 237 -3.15 -7.19 8.27
CA GLU A 237 -3.39 -8.54 8.76
C GLU A 237 -3.05 -9.60 7.70
N ILE A 238 -3.37 -9.32 6.43
CA ILE A 238 -3.11 -10.24 5.32
C ILE A 238 -1.62 -10.20 4.92
N ALA A 239 -1.02 -9.00 4.87
CA ALA A 239 0.38 -8.83 4.50
C ALA A 239 1.34 -9.39 5.56
N GLY A 240 0.90 -9.35 6.81
CA GLY A 240 1.73 -9.65 7.96
C GLY A 240 2.71 -8.53 8.29
N SER A 241 3.09 -8.42 9.54
CA SER A 241 4.28 -7.67 9.92
C SER A 241 5.52 -8.43 9.44
N THR A 242 6.52 -7.75 8.90
CA THR A 242 7.81 -8.40 8.71
C THR A 242 8.41 -8.61 10.10
N PRO A 243 8.81 -9.84 10.43
CA PRO A 243 9.71 -10.01 11.55
C PRO A 243 10.92 -9.12 11.26
N VAL A 244 11.17 -8.13 12.10
CA VAL A 244 12.48 -7.47 12.07
C VAL A 244 13.46 -8.58 12.40
N GLU A 245 14.36 -8.90 11.47
CA GLU A 245 15.55 -9.62 11.84
C GLU A 245 16.28 -8.71 12.85
N ILE A 246 15.99 -8.95 14.11
CA ILE A 246 16.74 -8.32 15.17
C ILE A 246 18.16 -8.77 14.94
N SER A 247 19.07 -7.81 14.84
CA SER A 247 20.52 -7.95 14.81
C SER A 247 20.96 -9.36 15.16
N THR A 248 21.81 -9.98 14.35
CA THR A 248 22.45 -11.28 14.65
C THR A 248 23.22 -11.26 15.97
N THR A 249 23.29 -10.11 16.64
CA THR A 249 23.92 -9.91 17.94
C THR A 249 22.96 -10.44 19.02
N PRO A 250 23.33 -11.47 19.76
CA PRO A 250 22.48 -12.07 20.80
C PRO A 250 22.07 -11.04 21.86
N ILE A 251 20.84 -11.14 22.35
CA ILE A 251 20.37 -10.42 23.53
C ILE A 251 20.40 -11.40 24.70
N TYR A 252 21.20 -11.11 25.70
CA TYR A 252 21.26 -11.91 26.90
C TYR A 252 20.35 -11.37 27.99
N ILE A 253 19.56 -12.24 28.60
CA ILE A 253 18.60 -11.88 29.66
C ILE A 253 18.92 -12.76 30.89
N ASN A 254 19.11 -12.11 32.02
CA ASN A 254 19.26 -12.77 33.31
C ASN A 254 17.96 -12.56 34.13
N PHE A 255 17.34 -13.65 34.51
CA PHE A 255 16.16 -13.68 35.39
C PHE A 255 16.57 -13.97 36.86
N GLY A 256 17.77 -13.73 37.23
CA GLY A 256 18.30 -13.95 38.57
C GLY A 256 18.74 -12.66 39.26
N PRO A 257 19.26 -12.76 40.49
CA PRO A 257 19.82 -11.61 41.20
C PRO A 257 21.00 -11.00 40.43
N ALA A 258 21.10 -9.67 40.50
CA ALA A 258 22.05 -8.84 39.76
C ALA A 258 23.54 -9.17 39.98
N GLU A 259 23.83 -9.99 40.96
CA GLU A 259 25.22 -10.37 41.37
C GLU A 259 25.93 -11.35 40.42
N ALA A 260 25.24 -11.83 39.39
CA ALA A 260 25.80 -12.79 38.45
C ALA A 260 26.75 -12.17 37.40
N GLY A 261 26.98 -10.85 37.46
CA GLY A 261 28.16 -10.15 36.93
C GLY A 261 28.53 -10.44 35.47
N LEU A 262 27.61 -10.29 34.52
CA LEU A 262 27.93 -10.19 33.10
C LEU A 262 27.49 -8.81 32.61
N ASP A 263 28.44 -7.92 32.38
CA ASP A 263 28.26 -6.50 32.08
C ASP A 263 27.41 -6.21 30.85
N SER A 264 27.12 -7.21 30.00
CA SER A 264 26.32 -7.08 28.76
C SER A 264 24.96 -7.79 28.83
N TRP A 265 24.53 -8.25 30.01
CA TRP A 265 23.26 -8.94 30.18
C TRP A 265 22.16 -7.99 30.68
N ASN A 266 20.97 -8.15 30.15
CA ASN A 266 19.78 -7.47 30.64
C ASN A 266 19.25 -8.18 31.90
N ASN A 267 19.28 -7.50 33.04
CA ASN A 267 18.85 -8.09 34.30
C ASN A 267 17.37 -7.82 34.54
N VAL A 268 16.55 -8.86 34.60
CA VAL A 268 15.12 -8.81 34.94
C VAL A 268 14.95 -9.25 36.40
N ASN A 269 14.98 -8.29 37.29
CA ASN A 269 14.96 -8.54 38.76
C ASN A 269 13.55 -8.78 39.31
N ASN A 270 12.52 -8.40 38.57
CA ASN A 270 11.13 -8.61 38.94
C ASN A 270 10.50 -9.62 38.01
N GLN A 271 10.08 -10.76 38.54
CA GLN A 271 9.52 -11.89 37.79
C GLN A 271 7.99 -11.99 37.95
N ALA A 272 7.35 -10.93 38.47
CA ALA A 272 5.91 -10.91 38.56
C ALA A 272 5.22 -10.80 37.19
N SER A 273 4.05 -11.42 37.06
CA SER A 273 3.23 -11.27 35.86
C SER A 273 2.88 -9.80 35.59
N GLY A 274 2.99 -9.37 34.32
CA GLY A 274 2.78 -8.00 33.89
C GLY A 274 4.03 -7.10 34.02
N TYR A 275 5.15 -7.59 34.57
CA TYR A 275 6.38 -6.80 34.59
C TYR A 275 6.99 -6.72 33.20
N ARG A 276 7.34 -5.51 32.76
CA ARG A 276 7.89 -5.24 31.45
C ARG A 276 9.24 -4.53 31.56
N VAL A 277 10.17 -4.94 30.73
CA VAL A 277 11.46 -4.25 30.50
C VAL A 277 11.51 -3.83 29.04
N ASP A 278 11.61 -2.53 28.82
CA ASP A 278 11.71 -1.96 27.46
C ASP A 278 13.18 -1.72 27.08
N MET A 279 13.45 -1.74 25.77
CA MET A 279 14.73 -1.39 25.20
C MET A 279 15.89 -2.25 25.76
N LEU A 280 15.76 -3.57 25.64
CA LEU A 280 16.86 -4.49 25.99
C LEU A 280 18.14 -4.17 25.21
N ASN A 281 19.28 -4.29 25.89
CA ASN A 281 20.57 -4.15 25.22
C ASN A 281 20.97 -5.46 24.53
N ASP A 282 21.65 -5.34 23.38
CA ASP A 282 22.29 -6.47 22.73
C ASP A 282 23.57 -6.91 23.48
N SER A 283 24.21 -7.98 23.01
CA SER A 283 25.44 -8.50 23.64
C SER A 283 26.64 -7.56 23.56
N THR A 284 26.53 -6.45 22.83
CA THR A 284 27.56 -5.40 22.76
C THR A 284 27.21 -4.18 23.64
N GLY A 285 26.08 -4.22 24.34
CA GLY A 285 25.61 -3.16 25.21
C GLY A 285 24.82 -2.05 24.54
N ASN A 286 24.51 -2.17 23.24
CA ASN A 286 23.69 -1.18 22.53
C ASN A 286 22.21 -1.42 22.80
N ALA A 287 21.47 -0.35 23.06
CA ALA A 287 20.02 -0.41 23.23
C ALA A 287 19.34 -0.88 21.94
N THR A 288 18.39 -1.81 22.08
CA THR A 288 17.55 -2.31 20.97
C THR A 288 16.13 -1.80 21.12
N THR A 289 15.30 -2.04 20.11
CA THR A 289 13.84 -1.80 20.19
C THR A 289 13.07 -2.97 20.80
N VAL A 290 13.79 -3.97 21.34
CA VAL A 290 13.20 -5.18 21.91
C VAL A 290 12.79 -4.93 23.36
N SER A 291 11.60 -5.39 23.71
CA SER A 291 11.10 -5.43 25.08
C SER A 291 10.71 -6.85 25.48
N ILE A 292 10.67 -7.13 26.77
CA ILE A 292 10.14 -8.37 27.32
C ILE A 292 9.04 -8.06 28.32
N GLU A 293 7.99 -8.83 28.26
CA GLU A 293 6.90 -8.80 29.26
C GLU A 293 6.74 -10.20 29.86
N ILE A 294 6.64 -10.26 31.17
CA ILE A 294 6.37 -11.50 31.90
C ILE A 294 4.87 -11.70 31.95
N THR A 295 4.33 -12.59 31.12
CA THR A 295 2.89 -12.88 31.06
C THR A 295 2.43 -13.83 32.16
N THR A 296 3.35 -14.67 32.68
CA THR A 296 3.10 -15.58 33.82
C THR A 296 4.28 -15.50 34.76
N GLY A 297 4.06 -15.21 36.03
CA GLY A 297 5.13 -15.10 37.03
C GLY A 297 5.86 -16.45 37.20
N PHE A 298 7.16 -16.37 37.47
CA PHE A 298 7.98 -17.54 37.82
C PHE A 298 7.82 -17.82 39.33
N THR A 299 7.77 -19.10 39.69
CA THR A 299 7.76 -19.58 41.09
C THR A 299 9.15 -20.10 41.49
#